data_be41d74d51cbeea94b0c312847c1eb9c
#
_entry.id   be41d74d51cbeea94b0c312847c1eb9c
#
_cell.length_a   1.000
_cell.length_b   1.000
_cell.length_c   1.000
_cell.angle_alpha   90.00
_cell.angle_beta   90.00
_cell.angle_gamma   90.00
#
_symmetry.space_group_name_H-M   'P 1'
#
loop_
_entity.id
_entity.type
_entity.pdbx_description
1 polymer ?
#
loop_
_entity_poly.entity_id
_entity_poly.type
_entity_poly.pdbx_seq_one_letter_code
_entity_poly.pdbx_strand_id
1 'polypeptide(L)'
;MGNNMADKNLTQPVRDTGRSLPIVLLRAREIVMARFRPILADYNITEQQWRVLRVXHESGTLDAKELANQACVLSPSLTRXVKTLSERKLISRRKDKGXGRKLFLQIAPAGLTVIEKVTPDARXIYKEIDESYGVEDMNQLLDMLEKLAALETEK
;
A
#
# COMPACT_ATOMS: atom_id res chain seq x y z
N MET A 1 -38.33 -11.55 -28.43
CA MET A 1 -37.17 -12.13 -29.03
C MET A 1 -35.91 -11.52 -28.54
N GLY A 2 -35.70 -10.26 -28.83
CA GLY A 2 -34.53 -9.60 -28.34
C GLY A 2 -34.45 -9.53 -26.83
N ASN A 3 -35.58 -9.58 -26.17
CA ASN A 3 -35.62 -9.47 -24.73
C ASN A 3 -34.94 -10.65 -24.05
N ASN A 4 -35.05 -11.84 -24.61
CA ASN A 4 -34.43 -12.99 -23.99
C ASN A 4 -32.93 -12.89 -24.03
N MET A 5 -32.37 -12.40 -25.12
CA MET A 5 -30.93 -12.22 -25.20
C MET A 5 -30.44 -11.13 -24.25
N ALA A 6 -31.20 -10.03 -24.18
CA ALA A 6 -30.84 -8.96 -23.26
C ALA A 6 -30.88 -9.44 -21.80
N ASP A 7 -31.92 -10.20 -21.46
CA ASP A 7 -32.06 -10.74 -20.12
C ASP A 7 -30.90 -11.67 -19.78
N LYS A 8 -30.49 -12.52 -20.72
CA LYS A 8 -29.38 -13.42 -20.49
C LYS A 8 -28.09 -12.62 -20.29
N ASN A 9 -27.89 -11.56 -21.07
CA ASN A 9 -26.66 -10.77 -20.95
C ASN A 9 -26.62 -9.98 -19.69
N LEU A 10 -27.74 -9.66 -19.09
CA LEU A 10 -27.73 -8.85 -17.85
C LEU A 10 -27.07 -9.55 -16.69
N THR A 11 -27.05 -10.87 -16.68
CA THR A 11 -26.43 -11.62 -15.60
C THR A 11 -25.09 -12.21 -15.99
N GLN A 12 -24.64 -12.03 -17.22
CA GLN A 12 -23.35 -12.53 -17.65
C GLN A 12 -22.26 -11.57 -17.23
N PRO A 13 -21.20 -12.04 -16.58
CA PRO A 13 -20.09 -11.15 -16.27
C PRO A 13 -19.32 -10.78 -17.53
N VAL A 14 -18.69 -9.61 -17.52
CA VAL A 14 -17.82 -9.21 -18.61
C VAL A 14 -16.67 -10.19 -18.76
N ARG A 15 -16.14 -10.64 -17.63
CA ARG A 15 -15.13 -11.69 -17.62
C ARG A 15 -15.44 -12.63 -16.46
N ASP A 16 -14.95 -13.86 -16.57
CA ASP A 16 -15.04 -14.77 -15.44
C ASP A 16 -14.36 -14.15 -14.23
N THR A 17 -14.86 -14.51 -13.06
CA THR A 17 -14.32 -13.93 -11.82
C THR A 17 -12.80 -14.11 -11.73
N GLY A 18 -12.30 -15.27 -12.14
CA GLY A 18 -10.87 -15.54 -12.07
C GLY A 18 -10.02 -14.67 -12.99
N ARG A 19 -10.64 -14.03 -13.98
CA ARG A 19 -9.94 -13.12 -14.88
C ARG A 19 -10.37 -11.67 -14.71
N SER A 20 -11.17 -11.38 -13.69
CA SER A 20 -11.54 -9.99 -13.46
C SER A 20 -10.35 -9.23 -12.89
N LEU A 21 -10.24 -7.98 -13.29
CA LEU A 21 -9.08 -7.17 -12.85
C LEU A 21 -8.96 -7.09 -11.35
N PRO A 22 -10.04 -6.81 -10.61
CA PRO A 22 -9.85 -6.70 -9.16
C PRO A 22 -9.38 -8.00 -8.52
N ILE A 23 -9.87 -9.13 -8.95
CA ILE A 23 -9.47 -10.41 -8.38
C ILE A 23 -8.03 -10.73 -8.73
N VAL A 24 -7.63 -10.47 -9.98
CA VAL A 24 -6.25 -10.74 -10.38
C VAL A 24 -5.29 -9.84 -9.59
N LEU A 25 -5.66 -8.58 -9.40
CA LEU A 25 -4.83 -7.69 -8.58
C LEU A 25 -4.72 -8.19 -7.15
N LEU A 26 -5.82 -8.65 -6.57
CA LEU A 26 -5.79 -9.17 -5.21
C LEU A 26 -4.91 -10.40 -5.10
N ARG A 27 -5.04 -11.33 -6.04
CA ARG A 27 -4.21 -12.52 -6.00
C ARG A 27 -2.75 -12.21 -6.16
N ALA A 28 -2.40 -11.33 -7.10
CA ALA A 28 -1.01 -10.95 -7.28
C ALA A 28 -0.46 -10.28 -6.04
N ARG A 29 -1.25 -9.38 -5.45
CA ARG A 29 -0.83 -8.71 -4.23
C ARG A 29 -0.61 -9.71 -3.12
N GLU A 30 -1.50 -10.68 -2.98
CA GLU A 30 -1.36 -11.68 -1.91
C GLU A 30 -0.11 -12.53 -2.09
N ILE A 31 0.21 -12.92 -3.31
CA ILE A 31 1.42 -13.70 -3.58
C ILE A 31 2.66 -12.90 -3.15
N VAL A 32 2.68 -11.61 -3.46
CA VAL A 32 3.81 -10.77 -3.10
C VAL A 32 3.88 -10.57 -1.58
N MET A 33 2.75 -10.19 -0.98
CA MET A 33 2.75 -9.83 0.44
C MET A 33 2.96 -11.02 1.37
N ALA A 34 2.58 -12.22 0.92
CA ALA A 34 2.84 -13.41 1.74
C ALA A 34 4.33 -13.58 2.02
N ARG A 35 5.18 -13.09 1.14
CA ARG A 35 6.62 -13.17 1.35
C ARG A 35 7.12 -12.16 2.38
N PHE A 36 6.45 -11.02 2.48
CA PHE A 36 6.89 -9.96 3.40
C PHE A 36 6.34 -10.10 4.80
N ARG A 37 5.13 -10.67 4.95
CA ARG A 37 4.49 -10.67 6.25
C ARG A 37 5.31 -11.32 7.36
N PRO A 38 5.99 -12.46 7.12
CA PRO A 38 6.80 -13.04 8.21
C PRO A 38 7.89 -12.11 8.71
N ILE A 39 8.53 -11.38 7.80
CA ILE A 39 9.59 -10.44 8.19
C ILE A 39 8.99 -9.34 9.05
N LEU A 40 7.86 -8.79 8.60
CA LEU A 40 7.23 -7.72 9.34
C LEU A 40 6.75 -8.18 10.70
N ALA A 41 6.24 -9.43 10.77
CA ALA A 41 5.78 -9.97 12.04
C ALA A 41 6.90 -10.06 13.06
N ASP A 42 8.12 -10.31 12.62
CA ASP A 42 9.27 -10.37 13.53
C ASP A 42 9.47 -9.04 14.27
N TYR A 43 9.01 -7.95 13.70
CA TYR A 43 9.11 -6.63 14.32
C TYR A 43 7.76 -6.12 14.81
N ASN A 44 6.76 -7.01 14.81
CA ASN A 44 5.41 -6.65 15.25
C ASN A 44 4.87 -5.47 14.45
N ILE A 45 5.03 -5.53 13.15
CA ILE A 45 4.61 -4.48 12.22
C ILE A 45 3.62 -5.09 11.23
N THR A 46 2.47 -4.44 11.05
CA THR A 46 1.55 -4.83 9.99
C THR A 46 2.00 -4.25 8.65
N GLU A 47 1.45 -4.79 7.57
CA GLU A 47 1.83 -4.24 6.27
C GLU A 47 1.38 -2.80 6.09
N GLN A 48 0.24 -2.42 6.67
CA GLN A 48 -0.18 -1.02 6.60
C GLN A 48 0.75 -0.12 7.42
N GLN A 49 1.16 -0.58 8.59
CA GLN A 49 2.10 0.18 9.39
C GLN A 49 3.43 0.33 8.67
N TRP A 50 3.86 -0.73 8.00
CA TRP A 50 5.11 -0.67 7.23
C TRP A 50 5.04 0.38 6.14
N ARG A 51 3.92 0.42 5.40
CA ARG A 51 3.78 1.44 4.36
C ARG A 51 3.85 2.85 4.94
N VAL A 52 3.22 3.04 6.08
CA VAL A 52 3.26 4.36 6.73
C VAL A 52 4.69 4.72 7.13
N LEU A 53 5.41 3.78 7.73
CA LEU A 53 6.80 4.04 8.10
C LEU A 53 7.67 4.37 6.88
N ARG A 54 7.50 3.63 5.81
CA ARG A 54 8.27 3.86 4.59
C ARG A 54 7.99 5.25 4.02
N VAL A 55 6.77 5.64 3.97
CA VAL A 55 6.43 6.95 3.41
C VAL A 55 7.00 8.08 4.26
N UNK A 56 6.90 7.96 5.52
CA UNK A 56 7.36 8.75 6.29
C UNK A 56 8.67 8.88 6.19
N HIS A 57 9.50 7.87 6.03
CA HIS A 57 10.94 7.86 5.85
C HIS A 57 11.36 8.51 4.53
N GLU A 58 10.70 8.16 3.48
CA GLU A 58 11.09 8.62 2.14
C GLU A 58 10.70 10.08 1.89
N SER A 59 9.55 10.48 2.38
CA SER A 59 9.00 11.80 2.06
C SER A 59 9.23 12.85 3.14
N GLY A 60 9.70 12.44 4.30
CA GLY A 60 9.87 13.37 5.40
C GLY A 60 8.55 13.70 6.06
N THR A 61 8.49 14.83 6.72
CA THR A 61 7.30 15.25 7.45
C THR A 61 6.14 15.49 6.50
N LEU A 62 5.00 14.87 6.81
CA LEU A 62 3.80 15.00 5.99
C LEU A 62 2.61 15.26 6.88
N ASP A 63 1.61 15.98 6.35
CA ASP A 63 0.35 16.01 7.06
C ASP A 63 -0.37 14.68 6.89
N ALA A 64 -1.35 14.44 7.76
CA ALA A 64 -2.00 13.14 7.82
C ALA A 64 -2.70 12.78 6.52
N LYS A 65 -3.33 13.77 5.87
CA LYS A 65 -4.04 13.50 4.63
C LYS A 65 -3.08 13.05 3.53
N GLU A 66 -1.96 13.73 3.41
CA GLU A 66 -0.98 13.36 2.39
C GLU A 66 -0.34 12.02 2.70
N LEU A 67 -0.09 11.75 3.97
CA LEU A 67 0.45 10.45 4.36
C LEU A 67 -0.52 9.32 3.99
N ALA A 68 -1.79 9.49 4.28
CA ALA A 68 -2.79 8.48 3.94
C ALA A 68 -2.80 8.23 2.43
N ASN A 69 -2.75 9.32 1.66
CA ASN A 69 -2.77 9.23 0.22
C ASN A 69 -1.55 8.45 -0.31
N GLN A 70 -0.35 8.83 0.14
CA GLN A 70 0.86 8.19 -0.36
C GLN A 70 0.99 6.75 0.12
N ALA A 71 0.53 6.44 1.32
CA ALA A 71 0.62 5.09 1.86
C ALA A 71 -0.53 4.19 1.41
N CYS A 72 -1.48 4.75 0.66
CA CYS A 72 -2.66 3.99 0.22
C CYS A 72 -3.40 3.39 1.41
N VAL A 73 -3.67 4.23 2.40
CA VAL A 73 -4.38 3.81 3.60
C VAL A 73 -5.58 4.73 3.76
N LEU A 74 -6.73 4.14 4.05
CA LEU A 74 -7.92 4.95 4.30
C LEU A 74 -7.74 5.75 5.59
N SER A 75 -8.36 6.94 5.65
CA SER A 75 -8.13 7.83 6.77
C SER A 75 -8.47 7.22 8.13
N PRO A 76 -9.59 6.49 8.29
CA PRO A 76 -9.82 5.88 9.60
C PRO A 76 -8.75 4.86 9.99
N SER A 77 -8.28 4.09 9.01
CA SER A 77 -7.20 3.14 9.28
C SER A 77 -5.91 3.86 9.62
N LEU A 78 -5.64 4.97 8.93
CA LEU A 78 -4.44 5.74 9.24
C LEU A 78 -4.49 6.26 10.68
N THR A 79 -5.63 6.76 11.12
CA THR A 79 -5.76 7.25 12.49
C THR A 79 -5.35 6.17 13.48
N ARG A 80 -5.80 4.98 13.30
CA ARG A 80 -5.40 3.88 14.16
C ARG A 80 -3.92 3.52 14.05
N UNK A 81 -3.36 3.54 12.89
CA UNK A 81 -2.14 3.28 12.64
C UNK A 81 -1.30 4.17 13.24
N VAL A 82 -1.59 5.43 13.19
CA VAL A 82 -0.80 6.49 13.78
C VAL A 82 -0.79 6.40 15.30
N LYS A 83 -1.94 6.17 15.88
CA LYS A 83 -2.00 6.06 17.34
C LYS A 83 -1.06 4.97 17.84
N THR A 84 -1.15 3.78 17.24
CA THR A 84 -0.32 2.67 17.67
C THR A 84 1.17 2.95 17.45
N LEU A 85 1.51 3.47 16.28
CA LEU A 85 2.91 3.75 15.98
C LEU A 85 3.47 4.86 16.87
N SER A 86 2.65 5.86 17.20
CA SER A 86 3.08 6.91 18.10
C SER A 86 3.31 6.37 19.52
N GLU A 87 2.41 5.51 19.98
CA GLU A 87 2.56 4.90 21.30
C GLU A 87 3.84 4.07 21.39
N ARG A 88 4.20 3.42 20.28
CA ARG A 88 5.45 2.67 20.22
C ARG A 88 6.66 3.53 19.91
N LYS A 89 6.46 4.82 19.77
CA LYS A 89 7.52 5.78 19.50
C LYS A 89 8.24 5.55 18.18
N LEU A 90 7.51 4.96 17.22
CA LEU A 90 8.06 4.75 15.89
C LEU A 90 7.82 5.93 14.98
N ILE A 91 6.80 6.73 15.27
CA ILE A 91 6.58 8.01 14.61
C ILE A 91 6.28 9.06 15.67
N SER A 92 6.49 10.30 15.31
CA SER A 92 6.08 11.41 16.16
C SER A 92 5.05 12.24 15.43
N ARG A 93 4.22 12.92 16.20
CA ARG A 93 3.17 13.72 15.63
C ARG A 93 3.12 15.08 16.31
N ARG A 94 2.73 16.06 15.54
CA ARG A 94 2.69 17.43 15.98
C ARG A 94 1.49 18.10 15.33
N LYS A 95 0.70 18.79 16.12
CA LYS A 95 -0.39 19.57 15.56
C LYS A 95 0.09 20.95 15.21
N ASP A 96 -0.30 21.42 14.04
CA ASP A 96 0.00 22.78 13.63
C ASP A 96 -0.88 23.74 14.45
N LYS A 97 -0.26 24.79 14.94
CA LYS A 97 -1.00 25.80 15.69
C LYS A 97 -1.71 26.79 14.80
N GLY A 98 -1.40 26.77 13.55
CA GLY A 98 -2.09 27.65 12.62
C GLY A 98 -3.45 27.12 12.22
N UNK A 99 -3.85 27.72 11.45
CA UNK A 99 -5.12 27.42 11.07
C UNK A 99 -5.18 26.13 10.45
N GLY A 100 -5.67 25.72 10.30
CA GLY A 100 -5.97 24.46 9.76
C GLY A 100 -5.81 23.31 10.74
N ARG A 101 -5.13 23.53 11.81
CA ARG A 101 -4.94 22.50 12.81
C ARG A 101 -4.53 21.17 12.21
N LYS A 102 -3.65 21.22 11.22
CA LYS A 102 -3.20 20.00 10.57
C LYS A 102 -2.34 19.20 11.51
N LEU A 103 -2.48 17.88 11.38
CA LEU A 103 -1.64 16.94 12.10
C LEU A 103 -0.47 16.56 11.20
N PHE A 104 0.74 16.86 11.66
CA PHE A 104 1.95 16.51 10.93
C PHE A 104 2.62 15.33 11.56
N LEU A 105 3.17 14.46 10.72
CA LEU A 105 3.73 13.19 11.14
C LEU A 105 5.12 13.03 10.54
N GLN A 106 6.01 12.45 11.32
CA GLN A 106 7.35 12.13 10.81
C GLN A 106 7.87 10.89 11.51
N ILE A 107 8.83 10.24 10.88
CA ILE A 107 9.39 9.04 11.46
C ILE A 107 10.26 9.44 12.66
N ALA A 108 10.21 8.61 13.70
CA ALA A 108 11.03 8.82 14.89
C ALA A 108 12.24 7.90 14.83
N PRO A 109 13.25 8.12 15.71
CA PRO A 109 14.46 7.30 15.63
C PRO A 109 14.21 5.80 15.72
N ALA A 110 13.30 5.36 16.58
CA ALA A 110 13.00 3.94 16.68
C ALA A 110 12.34 3.41 15.40
N GLY A 111 11.55 4.25 14.74
CA GLY A 111 10.99 3.86 13.45
C GLY A 111 12.04 3.72 12.38
N LEU A 112 13.02 4.62 12.38
CA LEU A 112 14.13 4.50 11.45
C LEU A 112 14.91 3.21 11.68
N THR A 113 15.07 2.82 12.94
CA THR A 113 15.74 1.56 13.26
C THR A 113 14.97 0.37 12.65
N VAL A 114 13.65 0.39 12.73
CA VAL A 114 12.85 -0.67 12.12
C VAL A 114 13.08 -0.71 10.61
N ILE A 115 13.06 0.46 9.97
CA ILE A 115 13.34 0.53 8.53
C ILE A 115 14.69 -0.11 8.21
N GLU A 116 15.71 0.25 8.98
CA GLU A 116 17.04 -0.26 8.73
C GLU A 116 17.14 -1.76 8.89
N LYS A 117 16.40 -2.32 9.85
CA LYS A 117 16.46 -3.76 10.08
C LYS A 117 15.65 -4.57 9.08
N VAL A 118 14.53 -4.03 8.63
CA VAL A 118 13.67 -4.77 7.70
C VAL A 118 14.21 -4.69 6.27
N THR A 119 14.82 -3.58 5.89
CA THR A 119 15.16 -3.33 4.50
C THR A 119 16.05 -4.41 3.88
N PRO A 120 17.09 -4.93 4.55
CA PRO A 120 17.89 -5.98 3.89
C PRO A 120 17.07 -7.21 3.54
N ASP A 121 16.19 -7.63 4.44
CA ASP A 121 15.34 -8.79 4.16
C ASP A 121 14.36 -8.49 3.04
N ALA A 122 13.82 -7.28 3.02
CA ALA A 122 12.91 -6.89 1.96
C ALA A 122 13.60 -6.89 0.60
N ARG A 123 14.84 -6.44 0.57
CA ARG A 123 15.59 -6.50 -0.69
C ARG A 123 15.71 -7.91 -1.25
N UNK A 124 15.79 -8.68 -0.46
CA UNK A 124 15.92 -9.93 -0.76
C UNK A 124 14.83 -10.48 -1.38
N ILE A 125 13.78 -10.22 -0.77
CA ILE A 125 12.52 -10.72 -1.33
C ILE A 125 12.28 -10.13 -2.72
N TYR A 126 12.46 -8.84 -2.86
CA TYR A 126 12.29 -8.22 -4.18
C TYR A 126 13.23 -8.84 -5.22
N LYS A 127 14.45 -9.16 -4.81
CA LYS A 127 15.37 -9.79 -5.74
C LYS A 127 14.86 -11.15 -6.17
N GLU A 128 14.36 -11.94 -5.24
CA GLU A 128 13.79 -13.25 -5.58
C GLU A 128 12.64 -13.14 -6.54
N ILE A 129 11.75 -12.17 -6.28
CA ILE A 129 10.61 -11.96 -7.15
C ILE A 129 11.08 -11.57 -8.55
N ASP A 130 12.03 -10.64 -8.61
CA ASP A 130 12.54 -10.19 -9.90
C ASP A 130 13.19 -11.34 -10.67
N GLU A 131 13.92 -12.20 -9.98
CA GLU A 131 14.57 -13.32 -10.65
C GLU A 131 13.55 -14.33 -11.15
N SER A 132 12.50 -14.57 -10.38
CA SER A 132 11.47 -15.54 -10.79
C SER A 132 10.60 -15.02 -11.90
N TYR A 133 10.23 -13.74 -11.85
CA TYR A 133 9.30 -13.16 -12.81
C TYR A 133 10.01 -12.61 -14.04
N GLY A 134 11.23 -12.14 -13.86
CA GLY A 134 11.97 -11.47 -14.91
C GLY A 134 12.00 -9.96 -14.67
N VAL A 135 13.22 -9.40 -14.66
CA VAL A 135 13.38 -7.99 -14.36
C VAL A 135 12.67 -7.12 -15.39
N GLU A 136 12.84 -7.46 -16.68
CA GLU A 136 12.19 -6.64 -17.72
C GLU A 136 10.69 -6.75 -17.66
N ASP A 137 10.17 -7.96 -17.44
CA ASP A 137 8.73 -8.15 -17.29
C ASP A 137 8.20 -7.39 -16.09
N MET A 138 8.97 -7.38 -14.99
CA MET A 138 8.55 -6.65 -13.80
C MET A 138 8.49 -5.15 -14.08
N ASN A 139 9.48 -4.62 -14.78
CA ASN A 139 9.44 -3.20 -15.11
C ASN A 139 8.26 -2.86 -15.99
N GLN A 140 7.95 -3.71 -16.97
CA GLN A 140 6.76 -3.52 -17.79
C GLN A 140 5.49 -3.57 -16.97
N LEU A 141 5.42 -4.55 -16.05
CA LEU A 141 4.24 -4.67 -15.21
C LEU A 141 4.04 -3.42 -14.36
N LEU A 142 5.13 -2.93 -13.76
CA LEU A 142 5.02 -1.72 -12.94
C LEU A 142 4.58 -0.53 -13.78
N ASP A 143 5.12 -0.37 -14.99
CA ASP A 143 4.70 0.71 -15.87
C ASP A 143 3.21 0.59 -16.18
N MET A 144 2.75 -0.62 -16.47
CA MET A 144 1.34 -0.82 -16.81
C MET A 144 0.43 -0.58 -15.60
N LEU A 145 0.85 -1.03 -14.43
CA LEU A 145 0.06 -0.79 -13.22
C LEU A 145 0.04 0.70 -12.86
N GLU A 146 1.17 1.39 -13.05
CA GLU A 146 1.21 2.82 -12.78
C GLU A 146 0.28 3.57 -13.73
N LYS A 147 0.24 3.16 -15.00
CA LYS A 147 -0.69 3.73 -15.95
C LYS A 147 -2.13 3.53 -15.51
N LEU A 148 -2.44 2.32 -15.06
CA LEU A 148 -3.77 2.03 -14.55
C LEU A 148 -4.09 2.89 -13.32
N ALA A 149 -3.14 2.98 -12.39
CA ALA A 149 -3.37 3.72 -11.16
C ALA A 149 -3.48 5.23 -11.40
N ALA A 150 -3.00 5.70 -12.54
CA ALA A 150 -3.07 7.12 -12.87
C ALA A 150 -4.42 7.51 -13.46
N LEU A 151 -5.31 6.56 -13.72
CA LEU A 151 -6.64 6.91 -14.20
C LEU A 151 -7.35 7.77 -13.16
N GLU A 152 -7.90 8.89 -13.61
CA GLU A 152 -8.56 9.77 -12.67
C GLU A 152 -9.99 9.33 -12.48
N THR A 153 -10.45 9.44 -11.26
CA THR A 153 -11.84 9.18 -10.95
C THR A 153 -12.64 10.45 -11.20
N GLU A 154 -13.69 10.33 -11.99
CA GLU A 154 -14.56 11.48 -12.23
C GLU A 154 -15.40 11.77 -11.01
N LYS A 155 -15.63 13.05 -10.78
CA LYS A 155 -16.38 13.48 -9.62
C LYS A 155 -17.78 13.94 -9.96
#